data_8790e6150c1d0dbe0d65a14afe9bd3a1
#
_entry.id   8790e6150c1d0dbe0d65a14afe9bd3a1
#
_cell.length_a   1.000
_cell.length_b   1.000
_cell.length_c   1.000
_cell.angle_alpha   90.00
_cell.angle_beta   90.00
_cell.angle_gamma   90.00
#
_symmetry.space_group_name_H-M   'P 1'
#
loop_
_entity.id
_entity.type
_entity.pdbx_description
1 polymer ?
#
loop_
_entity_poly.entity_id
_entity_poly.type
_entity_poly.pdbx_seq_one_letter_code
_entity_poly.pdbx_strand_id
1 'polypeptide(L)'
;MDEPTAVLLPQECEALFSIIRNMTKEGKGVIFISHKLDEIIEISDRVDVLAHGKMCGHLITKDADKNIIVKMMSGDNVPDMSGYVKEAPEAEVVFECKGIEAYDDRKAKTLDGVD
;
A
#
# COMPACT_ATOMS: atom_id res chain seq x y z
N MET A 1 0.48 -17.24 3.63
CA MET A 1 0.90 -16.60 2.36
C MET A 1 1.52 -15.28 2.71
N ASP A 2 2.72 -15.02 2.19
CA ASP A 2 3.48 -13.80 2.49
C ASP A 2 3.70 -13.06 1.17
N GLU A 3 3.16 -11.83 1.08
CA GLU A 3 3.15 -10.96 -0.12
C GLU A 3 2.82 -11.68 -1.44
N PRO A 4 1.78 -12.52 -1.52
CA PRO A 4 1.57 -13.41 -2.66
C PRO A 4 1.19 -12.65 -3.95
N THR A 5 0.78 -11.39 -3.84
CA THR A 5 0.36 -10.54 -4.96
C THR A 5 1.43 -9.59 -5.46
N ALA A 6 2.65 -9.61 -4.86
CA ALA A 6 3.70 -8.64 -5.16
C ALA A 6 4.13 -8.62 -6.64
N VAL A 7 4.05 -9.77 -7.31
CA VAL A 7 4.49 -9.95 -8.70
C VAL A 7 3.35 -10.37 -9.65
N LEU A 8 2.12 -10.38 -9.16
CA LEU A 8 0.95 -10.80 -9.93
C LEU A 8 0.32 -9.63 -10.69
N LEU A 9 -0.19 -9.94 -11.87
CA LEU A 9 -1.07 -9.03 -12.60
C LEU A 9 -2.44 -8.92 -11.90
N PRO A 10 -3.20 -7.84 -12.10
CA PRO A 10 -4.51 -7.67 -11.45
C PRO A 10 -5.46 -8.87 -11.66
N GLN A 11 -5.49 -9.43 -12.86
CA GLN A 11 -6.33 -10.61 -13.18
C GLN A 11 -5.90 -11.87 -12.43
N GLU A 12 -4.59 -12.01 -12.16
CA GLU A 12 -4.04 -13.13 -11.39
C GLU A 12 -4.33 -12.96 -9.89
N CYS A 13 -4.36 -11.71 -9.40
CA CYS A 13 -4.80 -11.41 -8.02
C CYS A 13 -6.27 -11.83 -7.81
N GLU A 14 -7.17 -11.52 -8.74
CA GLU A 14 -8.58 -11.93 -8.66
C GLU A 14 -8.73 -13.46 -8.66
N ALA A 15 -7.94 -14.16 -9.48
CA ALA A 15 -7.93 -15.63 -9.49
C ALA A 15 -7.44 -16.19 -8.14
N LEU A 16 -6.38 -15.62 -7.57
CA LEU A 16 -5.89 -15.99 -6.23
C LEU A 16 -6.95 -15.75 -5.17
N PHE A 17 -7.62 -14.60 -5.17
CA PHE A 17 -8.67 -14.28 -4.20
C PHE A 17 -9.86 -15.24 -4.31
N SER A 18 -10.21 -15.65 -5.52
CA SER A 18 -11.25 -16.66 -5.74
C SER A 18 -10.86 -18.02 -5.12
N ILE A 19 -9.60 -18.42 -5.23
CA ILE A 19 -9.08 -19.64 -4.60
C ILE A 19 -9.16 -19.51 -3.07
N ILE A 20 -8.70 -18.39 -2.50
CA ILE A 20 -8.76 -18.14 -1.06
C ILE A 20 -10.20 -18.20 -0.55
N ARG A 21 -11.13 -17.54 -1.23
CA ARG A 21 -12.57 -17.58 -0.87
C ARG A 21 -13.15 -19.00 -0.92
N ASN A 22 -12.72 -19.84 -1.84
CA ASN A 22 -13.15 -21.24 -1.88
C ASN A 22 -12.56 -22.04 -0.73
N MET A 23 -11.28 -21.85 -0.39
CA MET A 23 -10.64 -22.50 0.74
C MET A 23 -11.34 -22.15 2.08
N THR A 24 -11.70 -20.90 2.27
CA THR A 24 -12.41 -20.46 3.49
C THR A 24 -13.82 -21.01 3.56
N LYS A 25 -14.54 -21.13 2.43
CA LYS A 25 -15.85 -21.82 2.37
C LYS A 25 -15.77 -23.29 2.75
N GLU A 26 -14.63 -23.94 2.50
CA GLU A 26 -14.36 -25.32 2.91
C GLU A 26 -13.94 -25.42 4.40
N GLY A 27 -13.97 -24.33 5.14
CA GLY A 27 -13.61 -24.26 6.55
C GLY A 27 -12.10 -24.15 6.82
N LYS A 28 -11.28 -23.86 5.82
CA LYS A 28 -9.84 -23.64 6.01
C LYS A 28 -9.56 -22.21 6.48
N GLY A 29 -8.65 -22.08 7.45
CA GLY A 29 -8.10 -20.78 7.83
C GLY A 29 -6.95 -20.38 6.91
N VAL A 30 -6.95 -19.14 6.44
CA VAL A 30 -5.90 -18.58 5.60
C VAL A 30 -5.29 -17.37 6.30
N ILE A 31 -3.96 -17.34 6.40
CA ILE A 31 -3.21 -16.17 6.84
C ILE A 31 -2.59 -15.54 5.60
N PHE A 32 -2.96 -14.28 5.36
CA PHE A 32 -2.53 -13.49 4.21
C PHE A 32 -1.77 -12.27 4.72
N ILE A 33 -0.51 -12.12 4.31
CA ILE A 33 0.33 -10.98 4.67
C ILE A 33 0.51 -10.12 3.42
N SER A 34 0.22 -8.83 3.54
CA SER A 34 0.40 -7.85 2.48
C SER A 34 0.54 -6.44 3.08
N HIS A 35 1.14 -5.54 2.34
CA HIS A 35 1.16 -4.10 2.63
C HIS A 35 0.13 -3.32 1.79
N LYS A 36 -0.57 -4.00 0.88
CA LYS A 36 -1.59 -3.41 0.02
C LYS A 36 -2.95 -3.43 0.72
N LEU A 37 -3.34 -2.30 1.28
CA LEU A 37 -4.54 -2.19 2.12
C LEU A 37 -5.83 -2.54 1.38
N ASP A 38 -5.91 -2.26 0.07
CA ASP A 38 -7.07 -2.61 -0.76
C ASP A 38 -7.28 -4.12 -0.80
N GLU A 39 -6.21 -4.87 -1.00
CA GLU A 39 -6.24 -6.32 -1.04
C GLU A 39 -6.62 -6.91 0.32
N ILE A 40 -6.07 -6.34 1.41
CA ILE A 40 -6.38 -6.77 2.78
C ILE A 40 -7.86 -6.58 3.06
N ILE A 41 -8.41 -5.41 2.77
CA ILE A 41 -9.83 -5.10 3.01
C ILE A 41 -10.75 -5.97 2.15
N GLU A 42 -10.33 -6.30 0.93
CA GLU A 42 -11.15 -7.10 0.01
C GLU A 42 -11.25 -8.57 0.42
N ILE A 43 -10.14 -9.16 0.93
CA ILE A 43 -10.07 -10.63 1.07
C ILE A 43 -10.16 -11.12 2.50
N SER A 44 -9.88 -10.28 3.51
CA SER A 44 -9.81 -10.74 4.89
C SER A 44 -11.11 -10.50 5.67
N ASP A 45 -11.34 -11.35 6.68
CA ASP A 45 -12.40 -11.16 7.67
C ASP A 45 -11.90 -10.35 8.88
N ARG A 46 -10.60 -10.47 9.18
CA ARG A 46 -9.92 -9.81 10.28
C ARG A 46 -8.54 -9.34 9.86
N VAL A 47 -8.13 -8.19 10.34
CA VAL A 47 -6.81 -7.60 10.12
C VAL A 47 -6.07 -7.51 11.46
N ASP A 48 -4.88 -8.07 11.51
CA ASP A 48 -3.95 -7.90 12.61
C ASP A 48 -2.78 -7.03 12.12
N VAL A 49 -2.56 -5.89 12.79
CA VAL A 49 -1.54 -4.91 12.39
C VAL A 49 -0.27 -5.12 13.20
N LEU A 50 0.83 -5.42 12.50
CA LEU A 50 2.16 -5.51 13.09
C LEU A 50 3.02 -4.35 12.60
N ALA A 51 3.67 -3.64 13.53
CA ALA A 51 4.67 -2.64 13.21
C ALA A 51 5.83 -2.69 14.20
N HIS A 52 7.04 -2.51 13.71
CA HIS A 52 8.27 -2.55 14.53
C HIS A 52 8.39 -3.80 15.42
N GLY A 53 7.97 -4.96 14.92
CA GLY A 53 8.03 -6.23 15.64
C GLY A 53 7.00 -6.37 16.78
N LYS A 54 5.99 -5.51 16.84
CA LYS A 54 4.93 -5.53 17.85
C LYS A 54 3.55 -5.57 17.20
N MET A 55 2.62 -6.21 17.89
CA MET A 55 1.20 -6.16 17.57
C MET A 55 0.68 -4.76 17.95
N CYS A 56 0.22 -4.00 16.95
CA CYS A 56 -0.31 -2.64 17.14
C CYS A 56 -1.83 -2.64 17.32
N GLY A 57 -2.51 -3.67 16.86
CA GLY A 57 -3.94 -3.83 17.03
C GLY A 57 -4.55 -4.88 16.12
N HIS A 58 -5.84 -5.10 16.31
CA HIS A 58 -6.65 -5.99 15.47
C HIS A 58 -7.99 -5.33 15.17
N LEU A 59 -8.52 -5.61 13.99
CA LEU A 59 -9.78 -5.08 13.49
C LEU A 59 -10.57 -6.17 12.79
N ILE A 60 -11.89 -6.10 12.89
CA ILE A 60 -12.77 -6.83 11.98
C ILE A 60 -12.83 -6.02 10.69
N THR A 61 -12.59 -6.64 9.55
CA THR A 61 -12.47 -5.95 8.25
C THR A 61 -13.73 -5.16 7.89
N LYS A 62 -14.88 -5.64 8.33
CA LYS A 62 -16.17 -4.97 8.11
C LYS A 62 -16.25 -3.56 8.70
N ASP A 63 -15.47 -3.32 9.77
CA ASP A 63 -15.39 -2.05 10.50
C ASP A 63 -14.07 -1.30 10.23
N ALA A 64 -13.23 -1.86 9.33
CA ALA A 64 -11.92 -1.33 9.04
C ALA A 64 -11.98 -0.24 7.98
N ASP A 65 -11.49 0.95 8.34
CA ASP A 65 -11.13 2.01 7.39
C ASP A 65 -9.61 1.97 7.16
N LYS A 66 -9.19 2.23 5.93
CA LYS A 66 -7.76 2.35 5.57
C LYS A 66 -7.02 3.32 6.49
N ASN A 67 -7.63 4.45 6.83
CA ASN A 67 -7.03 5.44 7.71
C ASN A 67 -6.77 4.90 9.12
N ILE A 68 -7.65 4.02 9.62
CA ILE A 68 -7.46 3.37 10.92
C ILE A 68 -6.27 2.42 10.87
N ILE A 69 -6.16 1.62 9.81
CA ILE A 69 -5.04 0.69 9.64
C ILE A 69 -3.72 1.46 9.53
N VAL A 70 -3.67 2.52 8.70
CA VAL A 70 -2.49 3.38 8.55
C VAL A 70 -2.08 4.01 9.89
N LYS A 71 -3.04 4.50 10.67
CA LYS A 71 -2.80 5.05 12.00
C LYS A 71 -2.21 4.02 12.96
N MET A 72 -2.71 2.78 12.92
CA MET A 72 -2.16 1.68 13.72
C MET A 72 -0.74 1.31 13.31
N MET A 73 -0.42 1.36 12.00
CA MET A 73 0.92 1.07 11.47
C MET A 73 1.95 2.14 11.84
N SER A 74 1.54 3.41 11.83
CA SER A 74 2.44 4.56 12.01
C SER A 74 2.49 5.08 13.45
N GLY A 75 1.60 4.60 14.33
CA GLY A 75 1.38 5.17 15.66
C GLY A 75 0.70 6.52 15.60
N ASP A 76 0.62 7.21 16.75
CA ASP A 76 -0.07 8.51 16.88
C ASP A 76 0.61 9.68 16.13
N ASN A 77 1.73 9.42 15.45
CA ASN A 77 2.53 10.41 14.73
C ASN A 77 2.25 10.47 13.21
N VAL A 78 1.09 10.03 12.74
CA VAL A 78 0.71 10.31 11.35
C VAL A 78 0.37 11.81 11.27
N PRO A 79 1.17 12.63 10.58
CA PRO A 79 0.75 14.01 10.33
C PRO A 79 -0.57 13.94 9.56
N ASP A 80 -1.57 14.66 10.05
CA ASP A 80 -2.80 14.83 9.30
C ASP A 80 -2.48 15.58 8.00
N MET A 81 -2.30 14.80 6.93
CA MET A 81 -1.98 15.33 5.59
C MET A 81 -3.21 15.95 4.91
N SER A 82 -4.40 15.82 5.50
CA SER A 82 -5.63 16.38 4.91
C SER A 82 -5.64 17.91 4.84
N GLY A 83 -4.77 18.56 5.62
CA GLY A 83 -4.60 20.03 5.61
C GLY A 83 -3.48 20.56 4.70
N TYR A 84 -2.76 19.67 3.99
CA TYR A 84 -1.63 20.08 3.14
C TYR A 84 -1.99 20.42 1.69
N VAL A 85 -3.26 20.51 1.34
CA VAL A 85 -3.66 21.28 0.16
C VAL A 85 -3.59 22.77 0.53
N LYS A 86 -2.39 23.27 0.80
CA LYS A 86 -2.15 24.70 0.67
C LYS A 86 -2.25 24.99 -0.81
N GLU A 87 -3.21 25.82 -1.20
CA GLU A 87 -3.04 26.63 -2.39
C GLU A 87 -1.63 27.23 -2.29
N ALA A 88 -0.74 26.79 -3.18
CA ALA A 88 0.60 27.35 -3.19
C ALA A 88 0.43 28.86 -3.43
N PRO A 89 0.84 29.73 -2.50
CA PRO A 89 0.93 31.14 -2.83
C PRO A 89 1.79 31.24 -4.08
N GLU A 90 1.63 32.28 -4.88
CA GLU A 90 2.54 32.61 -5.98
C GLU A 90 3.96 32.67 -5.41
N ALA A 91 4.58 31.50 -5.33
CA ALA A 91 5.86 31.34 -4.69
C ALA A 91 6.94 31.47 -5.76
N GLU A 92 7.97 32.23 -5.43
CA GLU A 92 9.19 32.24 -6.19
C GLU A 92 9.70 30.82 -6.38
N VAL A 93 10.01 30.42 -7.61
CA VAL A 93 10.53 29.08 -7.90
C VAL A 93 11.87 28.93 -7.19
N VAL A 94 11.91 28.11 -6.14
CA VAL A 94 13.12 27.85 -5.36
C VAL A 94 13.95 26.70 -5.92
N PHE A 95 13.35 25.86 -6.75
CA PHE A 95 14.01 24.73 -7.41
C PHE A 95 13.30 24.42 -8.71
N GLU A 96 14.05 24.36 -9.80
CA GLU A 96 13.57 24.01 -11.15
C GLU A 96 14.55 22.99 -11.73
N CYS A 97 14.00 21.94 -12.32
CA CYS A 97 14.77 20.96 -13.07
C CYS A 97 14.35 21.04 -14.53
N LYS A 98 15.33 21.06 -15.44
CA LYS A 98 15.07 21.06 -16.89
C LYS A 98 15.95 20.04 -17.58
N GLY A 99 15.37 19.26 -18.47
CA GLY A 99 16.10 18.33 -19.32
C GLY A 99 16.84 17.25 -18.51
N ILE A 100 16.22 16.73 -17.41
CA ILE A 100 16.87 15.69 -16.59
C ILE A 100 17.05 14.43 -17.43
N GLU A 101 18.28 13.94 -17.47
CA GLU A 101 18.61 12.66 -18.05
C GLU A 101 19.18 11.74 -16.96
N ALA A 102 18.77 10.48 -16.94
CA ALA A 102 19.35 9.47 -16.09
C ALA A 102 19.58 8.16 -16.84
N TYR A 103 20.60 7.46 -16.44
CA TYR A 103 21.00 6.17 -17.02
C TYR A 103 21.03 5.12 -15.91
N ASP A 104 20.60 3.89 -16.24
CA ASP A 104 20.74 2.76 -15.32
C ASP A 104 22.17 2.23 -15.28
N ASP A 105 22.40 1.21 -14.44
CA ASP A 105 23.69 0.50 -14.30
C ASP A 105 24.15 -0.19 -15.58
N ARG A 106 23.24 -0.45 -16.53
CA ARG A 106 23.50 -1.00 -17.87
C ARG A 106 23.69 0.08 -18.93
N LYS A 107 23.74 1.37 -18.52
CA LYS A 107 23.86 2.53 -19.40
C LYS A 107 22.66 2.71 -20.35
N ALA A 108 21.53 2.10 -20.04
CA ALA A 108 20.28 2.41 -20.74
C ALA A 108 19.68 3.70 -20.16
N LYS A 109 19.23 4.59 -21.05
CA LYS A 109 18.63 5.86 -20.66
C LYS A 109 17.27 5.59 -20.01
N THR A 110 17.10 5.94 -18.74
CA THR A 110 15.88 5.73 -17.97
C THR A 110 15.03 6.97 -17.81
N LEU A 111 15.67 8.14 -17.87
CA LEU A 111 15.00 9.44 -17.99
C LEU A 111 15.60 10.17 -19.20
N ASP A 112 14.74 10.78 -20.01
CA ASP A 112 15.12 11.46 -21.23
C ASP A 112 14.42 12.80 -21.35
N GLY A 113 15.11 13.85 -20.91
CA GLY A 113 14.65 15.22 -21.06
C GLY A 113 13.37 15.53 -20.28
N VAL A 114 13.29 15.11 -19.02
CA VAL A 114 12.13 15.38 -18.15
C VAL A 114 12.30 16.73 -17.47
N ASP A 115 11.26 17.56 -17.53
CA ASP A 115 11.16 18.88 -16.88
C ASP A 115 10.22 18.85 -15.69
#